data_7de244ac656262389c949d4dae505954
#
_entry.id   7de244ac656262389c949d4dae505954
#
_cell.length_a   1.000
_cell.length_b   1.000
_cell.length_c   1.000
_cell.angle_alpha   90.00
_cell.angle_beta   90.00
_cell.angle_gamma   90.00
#
_symmetry.space_group_name_H-M   'P 1'
#
loop_
_entity.id
_entity.type
_entity.pdbx_description
1 polymer ?
#
loop_
_entity_poly.entity_id
_entity_poly.type
_entity_poly.pdbx_seq_one_letter_code
_entity_poly.pdbx_strand_id
1 'polypeptide(L)'
;MTTAKSKQRARWRFTAERGWLVALLVIAVAFLAFEGVVHGPAVARQVWSEVGVRRVEGHAEIIRAAAEESRVDPCLLAGVMYVESRGQLDAVSSADALGLFQLKVSAAGDAAKRLKLPMPTRDELLGDGRLNARLAANHIAWLYRLEGPDLERVLVAYNAGRGRLKQWITDAGSFDAWRKKRTLDGRSGTLQYARDVLSFAERFRERGEIAAVAGETLAEVLPIGK
;
A
#
# COMPACT_ATOMS: atom_id res chain seq x y z
N MET A 1 39.11 -68.60 -15.01
CA MET A 1 38.90 -67.69 -13.83
C MET A 1 38.85 -66.20 -14.15
N THR A 2 38.71 -65.79 -15.42
CA THR A 2 38.84 -64.42 -15.89
C THR A 2 37.51 -63.68 -16.07
N THR A 3 36.37 -64.32 -16.11
CA THR A 3 35.05 -63.71 -16.43
C THR A 3 34.30 -63.12 -15.22
N ALA A 4 34.58 -63.60 -14.01
CA ALA A 4 33.91 -63.09 -12.81
C ALA A 4 34.41 -61.70 -12.33
N LYS A 5 35.73 -61.43 -12.45
CA LYS A 5 36.35 -60.16 -12.08
C LYS A 5 35.95 -59.00 -13.01
N SER A 6 35.70 -59.27 -14.30
CA SER A 6 35.27 -58.26 -15.26
C SER A 6 33.80 -57.82 -15.02
N LYS A 7 32.89 -58.74 -14.73
CA LYS A 7 31.49 -58.44 -14.39
C LYS A 7 31.34 -57.70 -13.09
N GLN A 8 32.21 -57.97 -12.09
CA GLN A 8 32.21 -57.29 -10.82
C GLN A 8 32.68 -55.83 -10.93
N ARG A 9 33.73 -55.57 -11.74
CA ARG A 9 34.21 -54.20 -12.04
C ARG A 9 33.19 -53.38 -12.84
N ALA A 10 32.43 -53.96 -13.76
CA ALA A 10 31.37 -53.30 -14.51
C ALA A 10 30.18 -52.90 -13.58
N ARG A 11 29.79 -53.77 -12.66
CA ARG A 11 28.73 -53.45 -11.66
C ARG A 11 29.14 -52.31 -10.72
N TRP A 12 30.41 -52.24 -10.27
CA TRP A 12 30.90 -51.15 -9.42
C TRP A 12 30.97 -49.78 -10.16
N ARG A 13 31.31 -49.78 -11.45
CA ARG A 13 31.27 -48.56 -12.27
C ARG A 13 29.86 -48.06 -12.47
N PHE A 14 28.91 -48.94 -12.79
CA PHE A 14 27.48 -48.58 -12.96
C PHE A 14 26.80 -48.08 -11.66
N THR A 15 27.21 -48.57 -10.50
CA THR A 15 26.69 -48.09 -9.23
C THR A 15 27.34 -46.77 -8.79
N ALA A 16 28.64 -46.58 -9.12
CA ALA A 16 29.32 -45.32 -8.84
C ALA A 16 28.76 -44.16 -9.69
N GLU A 17 28.51 -44.41 -11.00
CA GLU A 17 27.91 -43.39 -11.89
C GLU A 17 26.48 -43.01 -11.53
N ARG A 18 25.69 -43.92 -10.96
CA ARG A 18 24.35 -43.62 -10.43
C ARG A 18 24.41 -42.92 -9.09
N GLY A 19 25.39 -43.24 -8.26
CA GLY A 19 25.53 -42.64 -6.92
C GLY A 19 25.79 -41.15 -6.95
N TRP A 20 26.66 -40.69 -7.87
CA TRP A 20 26.93 -39.26 -7.95
C TRP A 20 25.86 -38.46 -8.71
N LEU A 21 25.06 -39.08 -9.61
CA LEU A 21 23.85 -38.49 -10.17
C LEU A 21 22.78 -38.25 -9.08
N VAL A 22 22.60 -39.21 -8.18
CA VAL A 22 21.73 -39.05 -7.03
C VAL A 22 22.23 -37.94 -6.08
N ALA A 23 23.56 -37.91 -5.85
CA ALA A 23 24.16 -36.84 -5.04
C ALA A 23 23.94 -35.44 -5.67
N LEU A 24 24.13 -35.31 -6.99
CA LEU A 24 23.84 -34.06 -7.69
C LEU A 24 22.37 -33.65 -7.63
N LEU A 25 21.47 -34.64 -7.78
CA LEU A 25 20.01 -34.36 -7.62
C LEU A 25 19.68 -33.86 -6.22
N VAL A 26 20.23 -34.51 -5.18
CA VAL A 26 20.04 -34.09 -3.79
C VAL A 26 20.61 -32.69 -3.57
N ILE A 27 21.79 -32.38 -4.09
CA ILE A 27 22.38 -31.04 -4.01
C ILE A 27 21.51 -30.02 -4.75
N ALA A 28 21.02 -30.36 -5.94
CA ALA A 28 20.14 -29.46 -6.70
C ALA A 28 18.80 -29.22 -5.98
N VAL A 29 18.18 -30.24 -5.40
CA VAL A 29 16.96 -30.10 -4.60
C VAL A 29 17.23 -29.29 -3.34
N ALA A 30 18.33 -29.53 -2.64
CA ALA A 30 18.72 -28.77 -1.44
C ALA A 30 19.00 -27.30 -1.80
N PHE A 31 19.64 -27.02 -2.93
CA PHE A 31 19.88 -25.66 -3.43
C PHE A 31 18.54 -24.96 -3.76
N LEU A 32 17.64 -25.61 -4.51
CA LEU A 32 16.31 -25.06 -4.82
C LEU A 32 15.49 -24.81 -3.56
N ALA A 33 15.55 -25.71 -2.58
CA ALA A 33 14.88 -25.52 -1.30
C ALA A 33 15.49 -24.33 -0.51
N PHE A 34 16.81 -24.20 -0.50
CA PHE A 34 17.50 -23.08 0.12
C PHE A 34 17.12 -21.74 -0.55
N GLU A 35 17.15 -21.67 -1.89
CA GLU A 35 16.71 -20.51 -2.65
C GLU A 35 15.24 -20.17 -2.36
N GLY A 36 14.36 -21.17 -2.27
CA GLY A 36 12.96 -20.99 -1.89
C GLY A 36 12.79 -20.41 -0.49
N VAL A 37 13.59 -20.85 0.48
CA VAL A 37 13.56 -20.31 1.85
C VAL A 37 14.13 -18.90 1.92
N VAL A 38 15.22 -18.62 1.22
CA VAL A 38 15.91 -17.32 1.28
C VAL A 38 15.14 -16.23 0.48
N HIS A 39 14.71 -16.55 -0.72
CA HIS A 39 14.10 -15.59 -1.65
C HIS A 39 12.56 -15.66 -1.68
N GLY A 40 11.96 -16.79 -1.33
CA GLY A 40 10.52 -17.00 -1.34
C GLY A 40 9.71 -15.92 -0.61
N PRO A 41 10.09 -15.48 0.61
CA PRO A 41 9.36 -14.42 1.31
C PRO A 41 9.44 -13.05 0.61
N ALA A 42 10.56 -12.75 -0.06
CA ALA A 42 10.71 -11.51 -0.83
C ALA A 42 9.86 -11.53 -2.10
N VAL A 43 9.91 -12.64 -2.85
CA VAL A 43 9.08 -12.86 -4.05
C VAL A 43 7.60 -12.83 -3.68
N ALA A 44 7.19 -13.51 -2.61
CA ALA A 44 5.81 -13.48 -2.13
C ALA A 44 5.35 -12.06 -1.81
N ARG A 45 6.14 -11.28 -1.07
CA ARG A 45 5.82 -9.87 -0.78
C ARG A 45 5.65 -9.04 -2.05
N GLN A 46 6.53 -9.23 -3.04
CA GLN A 46 6.45 -8.53 -4.31
C GLN A 46 5.18 -8.89 -5.09
N VAL A 47 4.84 -10.17 -5.18
CA VAL A 47 3.60 -10.65 -5.82
C VAL A 47 2.37 -10.08 -5.12
N TRP A 48 2.29 -10.14 -3.78
CA TRP A 48 1.17 -9.59 -3.02
C TRP A 48 1.07 -8.07 -3.15
N SER A 49 2.20 -7.37 -3.24
CA SER A 49 2.23 -5.93 -3.53
C SER A 49 1.62 -5.63 -4.90
N GLU A 50 2.00 -6.38 -5.94
CA GLU A 50 1.49 -6.19 -7.28
C GLU A 50 -0.01 -6.51 -7.40
N VAL A 51 -0.47 -7.56 -6.73
CA VAL A 51 -1.91 -7.88 -6.65
C VAL A 51 -2.69 -6.71 -6.05
N GLY A 52 -2.19 -6.11 -4.99
CA GLY A 52 -2.81 -4.92 -4.38
C GLY A 52 -2.81 -3.72 -5.33
N VAL A 53 -1.72 -3.47 -6.05
CA VAL A 53 -1.62 -2.38 -7.04
C VAL A 53 -2.67 -2.56 -8.13
N ARG A 54 -2.75 -3.75 -8.75
CA ARG A 54 -3.75 -4.03 -9.80
C ARG A 54 -5.19 -3.92 -9.30
N ARG A 55 -5.44 -4.27 -8.04
CA ARG A 55 -6.78 -4.10 -7.46
C ARG A 55 -7.14 -2.62 -7.32
N VAL A 56 -6.20 -1.78 -6.88
CA VAL A 56 -6.40 -0.32 -6.82
C VAL A 56 -6.62 0.25 -8.23
N GLU A 57 -5.86 -0.18 -9.22
CA GLU A 57 -6.04 0.22 -10.63
C GLU A 57 -7.43 -0.17 -11.15
N GLY A 58 -7.98 -1.31 -10.71
CA GLY A 58 -9.36 -1.71 -10.99
C GLY A 58 -10.42 -0.72 -10.47
N HIS A 59 -10.04 0.14 -9.53
CA HIS A 59 -10.88 1.22 -9.00
C HIS A 59 -10.59 2.60 -9.62
N ALA A 60 -9.84 2.67 -10.72
CA ALA A 60 -9.39 3.94 -11.32
C ALA A 60 -10.53 4.91 -11.62
N GLU A 61 -11.67 4.45 -12.09
CA GLU A 61 -12.84 5.31 -12.41
C GLU A 61 -13.35 6.04 -11.17
N ILE A 62 -13.56 5.31 -10.06
CA ILE A 62 -14.06 5.93 -8.81
C ILE A 62 -13.02 6.80 -8.14
N ILE A 63 -11.74 6.45 -8.26
CA ILE A 63 -10.63 7.29 -7.76
C ILE A 63 -10.62 8.61 -8.51
N ARG A 64 -10.66 8.60 -9.84
CA ARG A 64 -10.67 9.81 -10.67
C ARG A 64 -11.87 10.70 -10.39
N ALA A 65 -13.08 10.12 -10.36
CA ALA A 65 -14.30 10.88 -10.07
C ALA A 65 -14.26 11.57 -8.70
N ALA A 66 -13.79 10.87 -7.67
CA ALA A 66 -13.65 11.44 -6.33
C ALA A 66 -12.55 12.50 -6.25
N ALA A 67 -11.44 12.29 -6.98
CA ALA A 67 -10.32 13.21 -7.09
C ALA A 67 -10.74 14.53 -7.75
N GLU A 68 -11.43 14.46 -8.88
CA GLU A 68 -11.95 15.60 -9.64
C GLU A 68 -12.91 16.43 -8.79
N GLU A 69 -13.94 15.81 -8.19
CA GLU A 69 -14.92 16.50 -7.34
C GLU A 69 -14.27 17.24 -6.17
N SER A 70 -13.25 16.65 -5.56
CA SER A 70 -12.59 17.19 -4.37
C SER A 70 -11.33 17.99 -4.67
N ARG A 71 -10.89 18.05 -5.94
CA ARG A 71 -9.64 18.66 -6.41
C ARG A 71 -8.41 18.09 -5.69
N VAL A 72 -8.34 16.78 -5.59
CA VAL A 72 -7.23 16.03 -4.99
C VAL A 72 -6.50 15.27 -6.10
N ASP A 73 -5.19 15.12 -5.99
CA ASP A 73 -4.42 14.31 -6.92
C ASP A 73 -4.93 12.85 -6.92
N PRO A 74 -5.38 12.29 -8.06
CA PRO A 74 -5.88 10.93 -8.13
C PRO A 74 -4.82 9.90 -7.77
N CYS A 75 -3.53 10.15 -8.05
CA CYS A 75 -2.45 9.24 -7.64
C CYS A 75 -2.25 9.26 -6.12
N LEU A 76 -2.43 10.41 -5.45
CA LEU A 76 -2.44 10.49 -4.00
C LEU A 76 -3.57 9.66 -3.41
N LEU A 77 -4.80 9.76 -3.95
CA LEU A 77 -5.92 8.93 -3.52
C LEU A 77 -5.64 7.43 -3.73
N ALA A 78 -5.05 7.05 -4.86
CA ALA A 78 -4.65 5.66 -5.11
C ALA A 78 -3.62 5.17 -4.08
N GLY A 79 -2.64 6.00 -3.73
CA GLY A 79 -1.67 5.70 -2.67
C GLY A 79 -2.33 5.47 -1.31
N VAL A 80 -3.29 6.35 -0.93
CA VAL A 80 -4.07 6.18 0.31
C VAL A 80 -4.88 4.88 0.26
N MET A 81 -5.64 4.62 -0.81
CA MET A 81 -6.41 3.38 -0.96
C MET A 81 -5.53 2.13 -0.84
N TYR A 82 -4.34 2.16 -1.45
CA TYR A 82 -3.41 1.04 -1.37
C TYR A 82 -2.95 0.77 0.05
N VAL A 83 -2.52 1.80 0.78
CA VAL A 83 -1.99 1.63 2.14
C VAL A 83 -3.11 1.26 3.12
N GLU A 84 -4.32 1.77 2.93
CA GLU A 84 -5.46 1.51 3.81
C GLU A 84 -6.07 0.11 3.62
N SER A 85 -6.35 -0.31 2.40
CA SER A 85 -7.09 -1.54 2.14
C SER A 85 -6.49 -2.44 1.05
N ARG A 86 -5.45 -1.99 0.34
CA ARG A 86 -4.98 -2.60 -0.91
C ARG A 86 -6.10 -2.78 -1.94
N GLY A 87 -7.06 -1.85 -1.96
CA GLY A 87 -8.23 -1.87 -2.83
C GLY A 87 -9.29 -2.90 -2.44
N GLN A 88 -9.33 -3.37 -1.20
CA GLN A 88 -10.41 -4.26 -0.70
C GLN A 88 -11.62 -3.43 -0.30
N LEU A 89 -12.75 -3.66 -0.98
CA LEU A 89 -13.98 -2.88 -0.79
C LEU A 89 -14.57 -3.04 0.61
N ASP A 90 -14.58 -4.26 1.11
CA ASP A 90 -15.22 -4.68 2.37
C ASP A 90 -14.24 -4.74 3.56
N ALA A 91 -13.10 -4.06 3.44
CA ALA A 91 -12.07 -4.09 4.48
C ALA A 91 -12.57 -3.45 5.79
N VAL A 92 -12.34 -4.15 6.91
CA VAL A 92 -12.64 -3.67 8.26
C VAL A 92 -11.39 -3.82 9.13
N SER A 93 -10.93 -2.73 9.74
CA SER A 93 -9.81 -2.78 10.67
C SER A 93 -10.24 -3.12 12.10
N SER A 94 -9.27 -3.49 12.94
CA SER A 94 -9.49 -3.68 14.39
C SER A 94 -9.92 -2.40 15.11
N ALA A 95 -9.69 -1.23 14.50
CA ALA A 95 -10.09 0.09 15.01
C ALA A 95 -11.42 0.58 14.42
N ASP A 96 -12.19 -0.33 13.80
CA ASP A 96 -13.48 -0.05 13.16
C ASP A 96 -13.43 1.01 12.04
N ALA A 97 -12.34 0.99 11.26
CA ALA A 97 -12.22 1.74 10.03
C ALA A 97 -12.74 0.90 8.86
N LEU A 98 -13.41 1.50 7.88
CA LEU A 98 -14.31 0.83 6.93
C LEU A 98 -13.98 1.14 5.47
N GLY A 99 -13.97 0.09 4.65
CA GLY A 99 -13.97 0.15 3.19
C GLY A 99 -12.62 0.53 2.58
N LEU A 100 -12.65 0.93 1.32
CA LEU A 100 -11.47 1.20 0.49
C LEU A 100 -10.47 2.16 1.12
N PHE A 101 -10.96 3.21 1.78
CA PHE A 101 -10.17 4.27 2.38
C PHE A 101 -10.12 4.23 3.91
N GLN A 102 -10.61 3.13 4.52
CA GLN A 102 -10.60 2.91 5.96
C GLN A 102 -11.14 4.10 6.75
N LEU A 103 -12.32 4.59 6.36
CA LEU A 103 -12.97 5.69 7.04
C LEU A 103 -13.62 5.24 8.35
N LYS A 104 -13.40 5.99 9.42
CA LYS A 104 -14.25 5.89 10.61
C LYS A 104 -15.59 6.55 10.36
N VAL A 105 -16.68 5.99 10.90
CA VAL A 105 -18.04 6.52 10.72
C VAL A 105 -18.12 8.00 11.07
N SER A 106 -17.40 8.46 12.11
CA SER A 106 -17.35 9.88 12.48
C SER A 106 -16.71 10.76 11.40
N ALA A 107 -15.57 10.35 10.86
CA ALA A 107 -14.88 11.09 9.80
C ALA A 107 -15.69 11.10 8.49
N ALA A 108 -16.33 9.96 8.17
CA ALA A 108 -17.25 9.85 7.04
C ALA A 108 -18.47 10.78 7.20
N GLY A 109 -19.06 10.84 8.40
CA GLY A 109 -20.16 11.75 8.72
C GLY A 109 -19.79 13.22 8.61
N ASP A 110 -18.60 13.60 9.08
CA ASP A 110 -18.09 14.96 8.91
C ASP A 110 -17.88 15.32 7.43
N ALA A 111 -17.39 14.37 6.61
CA ALA A 111 -17.26 14.57 5.16
C ALA A 111 -18.63 14.65 4.48
N ALA A 112 -19.58 13.77 4.83
CA ALA A 112 -20.94 13.78 4.33
C ALA A 112 -21.65 15.12 4.62
N LYS A 113 -21.51 15.63 5.86
CA LYS A 113 -22.04 16.95 6.23
C LYS A 113 -21.49 18.08 5.37
N ARG A 114 -20.18 18.09 5.08
CA ARG A 114 -19.57 19.08 4.18
C ARG A 114 -20.10 18.99 2.76
N LEU A 115 -20.38 17.76 2.29
CA LEU A 115 -20.96 17.47 0.97
C LEU A 115 -22.48 17.60 0.94
N LYS A 116 -23.14 17.93 2.06
CA LYS A 116 -24.61 17.98 2.21
C LYS A 116 -25.29 16.64 1.88
N LEU A 117 -24.62 15.55 2.23
CA LEU A 117 -25.12 14.18 2.10
C LEU A 117 -25.71 13.69 3.44
N PRO A 118 -26.59 12.69 3.42
CA PRO A 118 -27.01 11.99 4.62
C PRO A 118 -25.82 11.39 5.37
N MET A 119 -25.98 11.14 6.67
CA MET A 119 -24.99 10.40 7.46
C MET A 119 -24.87 8.98 6.89
N PRO A 120 -23.67 8.55 6.44
CA PRO A 120 -23.50 7.23 5.88
C PRO A 120 -23.60 6.16 6.98
N THR A 121 -24.23 5.06 6.63
CA THR A 121 -24.28 3.85 7.44
C THR A 121 -22.96 3.05 7.31
N ARG A 122 -22.75 2.11 8.21
CA ARG A 122 -21.64 1.16 8.14
C ARG A 122 -21.68 0.34 6.85
N ASP A 123 -22.86 -0.15 6.48
CA ASP A 123 -23.05 -1.02 5.32
C ASP A 123 -22.81 -0.26 4.00
N GLU A 124 -23.22 1.01 3.93
CA GLU A 124 -22.90 1.88 2.81
C GLU A 124 -21.39 2.12 2.67
N LEU A 125 -20.67 2.33 3.80
CA LEU A 125 -19.23 2.51 3.76
C LEU A 125 -18.47 1.24 3.31
N LEU A 126 -19.05 0.07 3.50
CA LEU A 126 -18.47 -1.21 3.08
C LEU A 126 -18.93 -1.64 1.68
N GLY A 127 -20.16 -1.32 1.30
CA GLY A 127 -20.78 -1.78 0.04
C GLY A 127 -20.66 -0.79 -1.11
N ASP A 128 -20.54 0.51 -0.83
CA ASP A 128 -20.46 1.55 -1.86
C ASP A 128 -19.05 2.17 -1.92
N GLY A 129 -18.23 1.64 -2.83
CA GLY A 129 -16.86 2.15 -3.05
C GLY A 129 -16.84 3.57 -3.60
N ARG A 130 -17.86 4.03 -4.36
CA ARG A 130 -17.96 5.41 -4.85
C ARG A 130 -18.20 6.37 -3.71
N LEU A 131 -19.14 6.05 -2.82
CA LEU A 131 -19.41 6.85 -1.62
C LEU A 131 -18.17 6.90 -0.72
N ASN A 132 -17.54 5.77 -0.45
CA ASN A 132 -16.35 5.69 0.40
C ASN A 132 -15.21 6.56 -0.16
N ALA A 133 -14.92 6.46 -1.48
CA ALA A 133 -13.90 7.28 -2.14
C ALA A 133 -14.23 8.78 -2.12
N ARG A 134 -15.47 9.15 -2.40
CA ARG A 134 -15.96 10.54 -2.40
C ARG A 134 -15.79 11.19 -1.02
N LEU A 135 -16.16 10.48 0.04
CA LEU A 135 -16.01 10.97 1.41
C LEU A 135 -14.54 11.09 1.82
N ALA A 136 -13.70 10.12 1.43
CA ALA A 136 -12.27 10.14 1.70
C ALA A 136 -11.56 11.29 0.99
N ALA A 137 -11.84 11.51 -0.30
CA ALA A 137 -11.28 12.61 -1.07
C ALA A 137 -11.65 13.98 -0.48
N ASN A 138 -12.94 14.16 -0.11
CA ASN A 138 -13.39 15.36 0.60
C ASN A 138 -12.68 15.56 1.95
N HIS A 139 -12.46 14.48 2.69
CA HIS A 139 -11.75 14.54 3.97
C HIS A 139 -10.29 14.93 3.80
N ILE A 140 -9.59 14.37 2.80
CA ILE A 140 -8.20 14.73 2.46
C ILE A 140 -8.13 16.21 2.03
N ALA A 141 -9.01 16.66 1.15
CA ALA A 141 -9.07 18.06 0.72
C ALA A 141 -9.33 19.02 1.88
N TRP A 142 -10.17 18.64 2.84
CA TRP A 142 -10.41 19.41 4.04
C TRP A 142 -9.18 19.47 4.95
N LEU A 143 -8.49 18.35 5.16
CA LEU A 143 -7.23 18.30 5.91
C LEU A 143 -6.16 19.17 5.28
N TYR A 144 -6.01 19.12 3.95
CA TYR A 144 -5.05 19.95 3.22
C TYR A 144 -5.29 21.44 3.44
N ARG A 145 -6.56 21.90 3.39
CA ARG A 145 -6.89 23.31 3.67
C ARG A 145 -6.54 23.73 5.10
N LEU A 146 -6.54 22.81 6.05
CA LEU A 146 -6.29 23.12 7.46
C LEU A 146 -4.84 22.96 7.90
N GLU A 147 -4.14 21.98 7.31
CA GLU A 147 -2.78 21.63 7.73
C GLU A 147 -1.71 22.19 6.78
N GLY A 148 -2.13 22.78 5.65
CA GLY A 148 -1.25 23.44 4.68
C GLY A 148 -0.61 22.48 3.67
N PRO A 149 0.38 22.98 2.87
CA PRO A 149 0.86 22.28 1.69
C PRO A 149 1.78 21.08 1.98
N ASP A 150 2.15 20.84 3.24
CA ASP A 150 2.96 19.67 3.61
C ASP A 150 2.08 18.41 3.59
N LEU A 151 2.18 17.62 2.50
CA LEU A 151 1.40 16.40 2.33
C LEU A 151 1.72 15.35 3.41
N GLU A 152 2.95 15.27 3.90
CA GLU A 152 3.30 14.34 5.00
C GLU A 152 2.49 14.70 6.25
N ARG A 153 2.35 15.99 6.56
CA ARG A 153 1.53 16.49 7.67
C ARG A 153 0.04 16.19 7.47
N VAL A 154 -0.48 16.38 6.26
CA VAL A 154 -1.87 16.04 5.90
C VAL A 154 -2.14 14.55 6.09
N LEU A 155 -1.25 13.69 5.63
CA LEU A 155 -1.38 12.24 5.73
C LEU A 155 -1.24 11.74 7.17
N VAL A 156 -0.36 12.38 7.95
CA VAL A 156 -0.28 12.14 9.40
C VAL A 156 -1.60 12.52 10.08
N ALA A 157 -2.24 13.64 9.68
CA ALA A 157 -3.56 14.02 10.19
C ALA A 157 -4.66 13.03 9.78
N TYR A 158 -4.60 12.50 8.54
CA TYR A 158 -5.54 11.50 8.07
C TYR A 158 -5.47 10.21 8.90
N ASN A 159 -4.28 9.67 9.07
CA ASN A 159 -4.06 8.40 9.78
C ASN A 159 -4.28 8.51 11.30
N ALA A 160 -3.72 9.52 11.95
CA ALA A 160 -3.75 9.64 13.41
C ALA A 160 -4.95 10.42 13.94
N GLY A 161 -5.61 11.18 13.07
CA GLY A 161 -6.61 12.16 13.43
C GLY A 161 -5.99 13.53 13.79
N ARG A 162 -6.64 14.59 13.33
CA ARG A 162 -6.18 15.98 13.49
C ARG A 162 -5.96 16.41 14.95
N GLY A 163 -6.81 15.92 15.85
CA GLY A 163 -6.68 16.25 17.29
C GLY A 163 -5.34 15.75 17.86
N ARG A 164 -4.95 14.51 17.52
CA ARG A 164 -3.69 13.93 17.96
C ARG A 164 -2.49 14.61 17.30
N LEU A 165 -2.58 14.95 16.01
CA LEU A 165 -1.54 15.74 15.36
C LEU A 165 -1.31 17.08 16.04
N LYS A 166 -2.37 17.83 16.36
CA LYS A 166 -2.25 19.10 17.08
C LYS A 166 -1.55 18.94 18.42
N GLN A 167 -1.91 17.92 19.20
CA GLN A 167 -1.26 17.64 20.48
C GLN A 167 0.25 17.39 20.27
N TRP A 168 0.61 16.56 19.29
CA TRP A 168 2.02 16.27 18.99
C TRP A 168 2.82 17.49 18.57
N ILE A 169 2.21 18.40 17.81
CA ILE A 169 2.83 19.67 17.41
C ILE A 169 3.02 20.58 18.63
N THR A 170 2.02 20.66 19.50
CA THR A 170 2.12 21.44 20.74
C THR A 170 3.24 20.91 21.64
N ASP A 171 3.31 19.60 21.85
CA ASP A 171 4.33 18.95 22.70
C ASP A 171 5.76 19.08 22.14
N ALA A 172 5.91 19.13 20.82
CA ALA A 172 7.20 19.23 20.16
C ALA A 172 7.61 20.68 19.77
N GLY A 173 6.68 21.64 19.84
CA GLY A 173 6.86 23.02 19.42
C GLY A 173 6.60 23.27 17.93
N SER A 174 6.76 22.27 17.07
CA SER A 174 6.44 22.36 15.63
C SER A 174 6.26 20.97 15.02
N PHE A 175 5.65 20.90 13.82
CA PHE A 175 5.57 19.65 13.06
C PHE A 175 6.97 19.12 12.68
N ASP A 176 7.88 20.01 12.26
CA ASP A 176 9.25 19.63 11.89
C ASP A 176 10.04 19.07 13.08
N ALA A 177 9.91 19.66 14.26
CA ALA A 177 10.53 19.15 15.48
C ALA A 177 9.99 17.76 15.85
N TRP A 178 8.65 17.57 15.74
CA TRP A 178 8.01 16.28 15.94
C TRP A 178 8.50 15.25 14.92
N ARG A 179 8.49 15.61 13.63
CA ARG A 179 8.92 14.75 12.51
C ARG A 179 10.38 14.30 12.69
N LYS A 180 11.28 15.25 13.00
CA LYS A 180 12.71 14.96 13.27
C LYS A 180 12.88 13.97 14.42
N LYS A 181 12.20 14.21 15.55
CA LYS A 181 12.23 13.31 16.70
C LYS A 181 11.75 11.90 16.32
N ARG A 182 10.58 11.80 15.63
CA ARG A 182 10.02 10.50 15.23
C ARG A 182 10.87 9.75 14.22
N THR A 183 11.55 10.47 13.32
CA THR A 183 12.49 9.86 12.36
C THR A 183 13.71 9.27 13.10
N LEU A 184 14.23 9.98 14.08
CA LEU A 184 15.37 9.50 14.90
C LEU A 184 14.99 8.30 15.77
N ASP A 185 13.78 8.32 16.36
CA ASP A 185 13.30 7.22 17.19
C ASP A 185 12.97 5.94 16.38
N GLY A 186 12.83 6.05 15.05
CA GLY A 186 12.54 4.92 14.15
C GLY A 186 11.21 4.20 14.41
N ARG A 187 10.29 4.78 15.22
CA ARG A 187 9.12 4.08 15.79
C ARG A 187 7.77 4.70 15.41
N SER A 188 7.72 5.63 14.47
CA SER A 188 6.43 6.26 14.13
C SER A 188 5.73 5.54 12.97
N GLY A 189 4.81 4.63 13.29
CA GLY A 189 3.94 3.99 12.29
C GLY A 189 3.16 5.01 11.45
N THR A 190 2.73 6.12 12.05
CA THR A 190 2.01 7.19 11.35
C THR A 190 2.88 7.96 10.37
N LEU A 191 4.15 8.21 10.70
CA LEU A 191 5.09 8.84 9.77
C LEU A 191 5.46 7.89 8.63
N GLN A 192 5.65 6.60 8.94
CA GLN A 192 5.86 5.57 7.92
C GLN A 192 4.65 5.45 7.00
N TYR A 193 3.43 5.47 7.55
CA TYR A 193 2.20 5.51 6.77
C TYR A 193 2.20 6.64 5.73
N ALA A 194 2.53 7.86 6.14
CA ALA A 194 2.56 9.00 5.23
C ALA A 194 3.59 8.80 4.09
N ARG A 195 4.76 8.29 4.41
CA ARG A 195 5.82 7.98 3.43
C ARG A 195 5.41 6.86 2.48
N ASP A 196 4.78 5.82 2.99
CA ASP A 196 4.28 4.71 2.18
C ASP A 196 3.22 5.21 1.19
N VAL A 197 2.26 6.04 1.64
CA VAL A 197 1.26 6.65 0.76
C VAL A 197 1.91 7.46 -0.36
N LEU A 198 2.88 8.32 -0.04
CA LEU A 198 3.58 9.14 -1.04
C LEU A 198 4.38 8.28 -2.03
N SER A 199 5.04 7.24 -1.55
CA SER A 199 5.77 6.29 -2.39
C SER A 199 4.84 5.54 -3.36
N PHE A 200 3.67 5.07 -2.89
CA PHE A 200 2.69 4.44 -3.76
C PHE A 200 2.00 5.42 -4.70
N ALA A 201 1.77 6.66 -4.28
CA ALA A 201 1.26 7.71 -5.17
C ALA A 201 2.18 7.93 -6.37
N GLU A 202 3.51 7.99 -6.14
CA GLU A 202 4.50 8.09 -7.21
C GLU A 202 4.49 6.85 -8.11
N ARG A 203 4.45 5.66 -7.52
CA ARG A 203 4.35 4.41 -8.28
C ARG A 203 3.11 4.37 -9.18
N PHE A 204 1.94 4.83 -8.71
CA PHE A 204 0.73 4.92 -9.54
C PHE A 204 0.86 5.97 -10.65
N ARG A 205 1.60 7.05 -10.40
CA ARG A 205 1.88 8.08 -11.43
C ARG A 205 2.77 7.52 -12.53
N GLU A 206 3.84 6.83 -12.18
CA GLU A 206 4.74 6.17 -13.13
C GLU A 206 4.03 5.12 -13.99
N ARG A 207 3.06 4.39 -13.42
CA ARG A 207 2.27 3.37 -14.14
C ARG A 207 1.24 3.98 -15.11
N GLY A 208 0.77 5.20 -14.86
CA GLY A 208 -0.11 5.95 -15.75
C GLY A 208 -1.59 5.57 -15.72
N GLU A 209 -1.96 4.39 -15.21
CA GLU A 209 -3.34 3.86 -15.25
C GLU A 209 -4.35 4.73 -14.46
N ILE A 210 -3.90 5.37 -13.38
CA ILE A 210 -4.72 6.26 -12.54
C ILE A 210 -4.74 7.67 -13.10
N ALA A 211 -3.62 8.16 -13.64
CA ALA A 211 -3.46 9.54 -14.12
C ALA A 211 -4.12 9.80 -15.49
N ALA A 212 -4.50 8.75 -16.23
CA ALA A 212 -5.02 8.86 -17.58
C ALA A 212 -6.42 9.47 -17.64
N VAL A 213 -6.52 10.79 -17.50
CA VAL A 213 -7.62 11.57 -18.06
C VAL A 213 -7.02 12.70 -18.89
N ALA A 214 -7.44 12.71 -20.15
CA ALA A 214 -6.94 13.61 -21.17
C ALA A 214 -7.14 15.08 -20.80
N GLY A 215 -6.09 15.89 -20.92
CA GLY A 215 -6.16 17.26 -21.44
C GLY A 215 -6.25 18.39 -20.45
N GLU A 216 -6.28 18.20 -19.13
CA GLU A 216 -6.22 19.33 -18.20
C GLU A 216 -4.93 19.29 -17.37
N THR A 217 -4.21 20.40 -17.43
CA THR A 217 -2.94 20.62 -16.75
C THR A 217 -3.17 20.51 -15.24
N LEU A 218 -2.52 19.57 -14.57
CA LEU A 218 -2.49 19.32 -13.11
C LEU A 218 -2.15 20.57 -12.23
N ALA A 219 -2.10 21.75 -12.82
CA ALA A 219 -1.74 23.01 -12.14
C ALA A 219 -2.81 23.53 -11.17
N GLU A 220 -4.06 23.05 -11.24
CA GLU A 220 -5.15 23.40 -10.30
C GLU A 220 -5.46 22.32 -9.25
N VAL A 221 -4.88 21.14 -9.38
CA VAL A 221 -4.95 20.08 -8.38
C VAL A 221 -4.00 20.40 -7.24
N LEU A 222 -4.34 20.05 -6.00
CA LEU A 222 -3.50 20.29 -4.84
C LEU A 222 -2.02 20.02 -5.17
N PRO A 223 -1.14 21.02 -5.12
CA PRO A 223 0.23 20.86 -5.58
C PRO A 223 0.94 19.81 -4.75
N ILE A 224 1.53 18.83 -5.45
CA ILE A 224 2.50 17.95 -4.83
C ILE A 224 3.69 18.84 -4.49
N GLY A 225 3.99 18.96 -3.19
CA GLY A 225 5.08 19.81 -2.73
C GLY A 225 6.38 19.56 -3.51
N LYS A 226 6.93 20.63 -4.08
CA LYS A 226 8.32 20.66 -4.54
C LYS A 226 9.25 20.60 -3.36
#